data_7c4f1fc5086cb0dc3de0d1972570f5ff
#
_entry.id   7c4f1fc5086cb0dc3de0d1972570f5ff
#
_cell.length_a   1.000
_cell.length_b   1.000
_cell.length_c   1.000
_cell.angle_alpha   90.00
_cell.angle_beta   90.00
_cell.angle_gamma   90.00
#
_symmetry.space_group_name_H-M   'P 1'
#
loop_
_entity.id
_entity.type
_entity.pdbx_description
1 polymer ?
#
loop_
_entity_poly.entity_id
_entity_poly.type
_entity_poly.pdbx_seq_one_letter_code
_entity_poly.pdbx_strand_id
1 'polypeptide(L)'
;MASIVKIARFFPIFALSSHTQMLTKKISQTLSLRLSLIVACVVAVLLLVSLAIIFSFSRQELREKAMRNSENTLEATVQNIDHVLLSVEQSAGNVYWEVLAHLDEPDRMLNYSRRLVECNPYIVGCAIVFKPNYYPDQELFMAYIRRKGHSVTTDASSELVVRETFTDRPYTEQVWYTEPMTLGRACWTNPLKNDDSEDEPLLTFCLPIFDRGGKPVGVLAADVAIELLSQIVLAAKPSPNSYSTLLSSNGSYIVHPDPEKLKKQNVFSQFVKGTDASLRLAAKAMMNGESGQQHFVMDGQKWYVVYKPFLRSEVVGRTRDHLGWSVGVVYPDDDIFGDYHRLLYLVLVIAMIGLLLACVLSSLYTHRKIEPLNMLTRAAQKISEGQYDMTIPDTERDDEIGQLQGDFQQMQHSVVSQITELERMNSELKERSKELQQANHKAQKADRMITAFLHQMTNQMLEPANVLGNNVSTICQNYHTIGIEDATREIESIRQNGNTIIELLDNMIHTADSETGKEDAHE
;
A
#
# COMPACT_ATOMS: atom_id res chain seq x y z
N MET A 1 2.94 -19.86 -8.29
CA MET A 1 2.17 -21.05 -7.83
C MET A 1 2.27 -21.32 -6.32
N ALA A 2 3.35 -20.97 -5.63
CA ALA A 2 3.48 -21.20 -4.17
C ALA A 2 2.59 -20.31 -3.28
N SER A 3 2.07 -19.18 -3.76
CA SER A 3 1.20 -18.28 -2.98
C SER A 3 -0.26 -18.71 -2.91
N ILE A 4 -0.75 -19.51 -3.87
CA ILE A 4 -2.15 -19.99 -3.89
C ILE A 4 -2.37 -21.10 -2.85
N VAL A 5 -1.33 -21.88 -2.52
CA VAL A 5 -1.41 -22.96 -1.53
C VAL A 5 -1.46 -22.44 -0.07
N LYS A 6 -0.97 -21.21 0.18
CA LYS A 6 -1.03 -20.63 1.54
C LYS A 6 -2.42 -20.05 1.91
N ILE A 7 -3.24 -19.68 0.93
CA ILE A 7 -4.61 -19.17 1.17
C ILE A 7 -5.54 -20.32 1.58
N ALA A 8 -5.30 -21.54 1.11
CA ALA A 8 -6.10 -22.70 1.47
C ALA A 8 -5.92 -23.17 2.94
N ARG A 9 -4.90 -22.70 3.67
CA ARG A 9 -4.67 -23.07 5.08
C ARG A 9 -5.36 -22.18 6.12
N PHE A 10 -6.03 -21.09 5.70
CA PHE A 10 -6.74 -20.19 6.63
C PHE A 10 -8.25 -20.45 6.74
N PHE A 11 -8.79 -21.44 6.01
CA PHE A 11 -10.15 -21.90 6.28
C PHE A 11 -10.08 -23.07 7.26
N PRO A 12 -10.50 -22.89 8.52
CA PRO A 12 -10.71 -24.03 9.39
C PRO A 12 -11.82 -24.88 8.76
N ILE A 13 -11.50 -26.10 8.42
CA ILE A 13 -12.50 -27.15 8.07
C ILE A 13 -13.38 -27.28 9.29
N PHE A 14 -14.55 -26.64 9.25
CA PHE A 14 -15.59 -26.82 10.23
C PHE A 14 -15.95 -28.32 10.26
N ALA A 15 -15.62 -28.96 11.36
CA ALA A 15 -16.16 -30.27 11.66
C ALA A 15 -17.67 -30.11 11.72
N LEU A 16 -18.38 -30.58 10.67
CA LEU A 16 -19.82 -30.53 10.60
C LEU A 16 -20.37 -31.44 11.73
N SER A 17 -20.96 -30.82 12.76
CA SER A 17 -21.72 -31.53 13.78
C SER A 17 -22.95 -32.18 13.14
N SER A 18 -23.50 -33.20 13.78
CA SER A 18 -24.67 -33.98 13.30
C SER A 18 -25.88 -33.10 12.94
N HIS A 19 -25.99 -31.89 13.49
CA HIS A 19 -27.03 -30.91 13.16
C HIS A 19 -26.90 -30.34 11.75
N THR A 20 -25.68 -30.15 11.25
CA THR A 20 -25.43 -29.67 9.88
C THR A 20 -25.74 -30.75 8.83
N GLN A 21 -25.59 -32.03 9.16
CA GLN A 21 -25.97 -33.09 8.24
C GLN A 21 -27.50 -33.19 8.07
N MET A 22 -28.29 -32.89 9.10
CA MET A 22 -29.77 -32.84 8.98
C MET A 22 -30.21 -31.60 8.15
N LEU A 23 -29.58 -30.47 8.31
CA LEU A 23 -29.84 -29.25 7.53
C LEU A 23 -29.45 -29.44 6.05
N THR A 24 -28.28 -30.03 5.77
CA THR A 24 -27.87 -30.34 4.39
C THR A 24 -28.79 -31.34 3.70
N LYS A 25 -29.34 -32.34 4.42
CA LYS A 25 -30.28 -33.31 3.89
C LYS A 25 -31.65 -32.69 3.58
N LYS A 26 -32.11 -31.72 4.37
CA LYS A 26 -33.35 -30.95 4.12
C LYS A 26 -33.19 -29.92 3.02
N ILE A 27 -32.01 -29.24 2.93
CA ILE A 27 -31.63 -28.29 1.88
C ILE A 27 -31.51 -29.01 0.52
N SER A 28 -31.09 -30.30 0.51
CA SER A 28 -30.91 -31.04 -0.73
C SER A 28 -32.23 -31.48 -1.40
N GLN A 29 -33.39 -31.29 -0.77
CA GLN A 29 -34.68 -31.77 -1.28
C GLN A 29 -35.47 -30.74 -2.09
N THR A 30 -35.15 -29.46 -2.02
CA THR A 30 -35.88 -28.43 -2.78
C THR A 30 -35.08 -27.97 -4.00
N LEU A 31 -35.65 -28.09 -5.19
CA LEU A 31 -35.06 -27.71 -6.48
C LEU A 31 -34.64 -26.24 -6.48
N SER A 32 -35.44 -25.38 -5.84
CA SER A 32 -35.17 -23.94 -5.73
C SER A 32 -33.86 -23.62 -5.00
N LEU A 33 -33.60 -24.29 -3.88
CA LEU A 33 -32.39 -24.10 -3.10
C LEU A 33 -31.13 -24.60 -3.84
N ARG A 34 -31.23 -25.72 -4.56
CA ARG A 34 -30.12 -26.23 -5.37
C ARG A 34 -29.76 -25.26 -6.49
N LEU A 35 -30.76 -24.75 -7.23
CA LEU A 35 -30.54 -23.83 -8.33
C LEU A 35 -29.93 -22.48 -7.83
N SER A 36 -30.50 -21.95 -6.74
CA SER A 36 -29.97 -20.73 -6.10
C SER A 36 -28.52 -20.92 -5.62
N LEU A 37 -28.18 -22.06 -5.06
CA LEU A 37 -26.84 -22.37 -4.56
C LEU A 37 -25.82 -22.54 -5.71
N ILE A 38 -26.23 -23.15 -6.82
CA ILE A 38 -25.39 -23.27 -8.02
C ILE A 38 -25.10 -21.89 -8.60
N VAL A 39 -26.12 -21.04 -8.77
CA VAL A 39 -25.95 -19.67 -9.28
C VAL A 39 -25.04 -18.86 -8.35
N ALA A 40 -25.27 -18.93 -7.04
CA ALA A 40 -24.42 -18.25 -6.06
C ALA A 40 -22.97 -18.74 -6.11
N CYS A 41 -22.76 -20.05 -6.27
CA CYS A 41 -21.42 -20.63 -6.38
C CYS A 41 -20.70 -20.16 -7.65
N VAL A 42 -21.39 -20.14 -8.79
CA VAL A 42 -20.83 -19.65 -10.06
C VAL A 42 -20.45 -18.17 -9.96
N VAL A 43 -21.34 -17.33 -9.41
CA VAL A 43 -21.07 -15.90 -9.18
C VAL A 43 -19.89 -15.71 -8.22
N ALA A 44 -19.82 -16.48 -7.13
CA ALA A 44 -18.72 -16.44 -6.17
C ALA A 44 -17.38 -16.82 -6.83
N VAL A 45 -17.34 -17.87 -7.64
CA VAL A 45 -16.13 -18.30 -8.36
C VAL A 45 -15.69 -17.22 -9.36
N LEU A 46 -16.61 -16.69 -10.15
CA LEU A 46 -16.28 -15.61 -11.11
C LEU A 46 -15.77 -14.37 -10.39
N LEU A 47 -16.38 -14.00 -9.28
CA LEU A 47 -15.96 -12.86 -8.47
C LEU A 47 -14.58 -13.09 -7.86
N LEU A 48 -14.31 -14.27 -7.31
CA LEU A 48 -12.99 -14.63 -6.76
C LEU A 48 -11.90 -14.63 -7.84
N VAL A 49 -12.18 -15.20 -9.01
CA VAL A 49 -11.23 -15.20 -10.13
C VAL A 49 -10.95 -13.78 -10.60
N SER A 50 -11.99 -12.96 -10.78
CA SER A 50 -11.85 -11.56 -11.18
C SER A 50 -11.03 -10.77 -10.16
N LEU A 51 -11.34 -10.90 -8.87
CA LEU A 51 -10.58 -10.27 -7.80
C LEU A 51 -9.12 -10.73 -7.78
N ALA A 52 -8.87 -12.04 -7.92
CA ALA A 52 -7.50 -12.57 -7.95
C ALA A 52 -6.67 -12.00 -9.11
N ILE A 53 -7.28 -11.85 -10.29
CA ILE A 53 -6.62 -11.24 -11.45
C ILE A 53 -6.33 -9.75 -11.20
N ILE A 54 -7.34 -8.99 -10.78
CA ILE A 54 -7.20 -7.55 -10.50
C ILE A 54 -6.13 -7.32 -9.43
N PHE A 55 -6.16 -8.09 -8.34
CA PHE A 55 -5.20 -7.93 -7.26
C PHE A 55 -3.78 -8.34 -7.64
N SER A 56 -3.60 -9.41 -8.42
CA SER A 56 -2.27 -9.78 -8.90
C SER A 56 -1.68 -8.74 -9.83
N PHE A 57 -2.47 -8.20 -10.75
CA PHE A 57 -2.06 -7.14 -11.66
C PHE A 57 -1.78 -5.83 -10.93
N SER A 58 -2.67 -5.40 -10.03
CA SER A 58 -2.49 -4.17 -9.26
C SER A 58 -1.24 -4.22 -8.37
N ARG A 59 -0.96 -5.36 -7.75
CA ARG A 59 0.25 -5.54 -6.94
C ARG A 59 1.53 -5.43 -7.76
N GLN A 60 1.54 -5.98 -8.95
CA GLN A 60 2.67 -5.87 -9.86
C GLN A 60 2.89 -4.42 -10.31
N GLU A 61 1.83 -3.74 -10.72
CA GLU A 61 1.87 -2.34 -11.16
C GLU A 61 2.37 -1.40 -10.05
N LEU A 62 1.89 -1.58 -8.82
CA LEU A 62 2.35 -0.80 -7.66
C LEU A 62 3.83 -1.01 -7.38
N ARG A 63 4.29 -2.26 -7.46
CA ARG A 63 5.70 -2.58 -7.28
C ARG A 63 6.56 -1.93 -8.37
N GLU A 64 6.16 -2.03 -9.64
CA GLU A 64 6.88 -1.42 -10.74
C GLU A 64 6.91 0.11 -10.65
N LYS A 65 5.78 0.72 -10.25
CA LYS A 65 5.70 2.17 -10.03
C LYS A 65 6.62 2.63 -8.89
N ALA A 66 6.60 1.91 -7.75
CA ALA A 66 7.50 2.21 -6.63
C ALA A 66 8.97 2.08 -7.04
N MET A 67 9.28 1.07 -7.83
CA MET A 67 10.63 0.84 -8.37
C MET A 67 11.08 1.99 -9.27
N ARG A 68 10.28 2.33 -10.28
CA ARG A 68 10.59 3.47 -11.18
C ARG A 68 10.75 4.78 -10.42
N ASN A 69 9.89 5.02 -9.41
CA ASN A 69 10.01 6.21 -8.57
C ASN A 69 11.33 6.22 -7.77
N SER A 70 11.72 5.07 -7.22
CA SER A 70 12.99 4.93 -6.50
C SER A 70 14.21 5.10 -7.42
N GLU A 71 14.17 4.55 -8.64
CA GLU A 71 15.22 4.73 -9.63
C GLU A 71 15.36 6.21 -10.07
N ASN A 72 14.23 6.89 -10.31
CA ASN A 72 14.23 8.32 -10.63
C ASN A 72 14.78 9.16 -9.47
N THR A 73 14.41 8.81 -8.24
CA THR A 73 14.94 9.48 -7.03
C THR A 73 16.45 9.27 -6.90
N LEU A 74 16.94 8.05 -7.12
CA LEU A 74 18.37 7.74 -7.13
C LEU A 74 19.11 8.53 -8.21
N GLU A 75 18.58 8.56 -9.42
CA GLU A 75 19.17 9.31 -10.54
C GLU A 75 19.29 10.80 -10.23
N ALA A 76 18.19 11.39 -9.75
CA ALA A 76 18.18 12.81 -9.34
C ALA A 76 19.18 13.07 -8.20
N THR A 77 19.29 12.14 -7.24
CA THR A 77 20.24 12.26 -6.12
C THR A 77 21.67 12.21 -6.62
N VAL A 78 22.00 11.26 -7.50
CA VAL A 78 23.33 11.17 -8.14
C VAL A 78 23.66 12.45 -8.88
N GLN A 79 22.73 12.97 -9.69
CA GLN A 79 22.92 14.22 -10.44
C GLN A 79 23.12 15.42 -9.53
N ASN A 80 22.35 15.55 -8.44
CA ASN A 80 22.50 16.63 -7.48
C ASN A 80 23.85 16.60 -6.76
N ILE A 81 24.29 15.41 -6.33
CA ILE A 81 25.63 15.25 -5.74
C ILE A 81 26.71 15.63 -6.77
N ASP A 82 26.59 15.08 -7.99
CA ASP A 82 27.56 15.35 -9.05
C ASP A 82 27.64 16.83 -9.43
N HIS A 83 26.52 17.52 -9.44
CA HIS A 83 26.47 18.98 -9.66
C HIS A 83 27.26 19.76 -8.58
N VAL A 84 27.12 19.37 -7.31
CA VAL A 84 27.91 19.98 -6.21
C VAL A 84 29.39 19.74 -6.42
N LEU A 85 29.79 18.47 -6.67
CA LEU A 85 31.19 18.13 -6.89
C LEU A 85 31.77 18.85 -8.09
N LEU A 86 31.04 18.90 -9.20
CA LEU A 86 31.46 19.62 -10.42
C LEU A 86 31.62 21.13 -10.18
N SER A 87 30.70 21.75 -9.43
CA SER A 87 30.78 23.14 -9.07
C SER A 87 32.05 23.46 -8.27
N VAL A 88 32.41 22.59 -7.32
CA VAL A 88 33.64 22.73 -6.52
C VAL A 88 34.88 22.58 -7.40
N GLU A 89 34.91 21.56 -8.26
CA GLU A 89 36.02 21.32 -9.19
C GLU A 89 36.25 22.50 -10.14
N GLN A 90 35.17 23.06 -10.70
CA GLN A 90 35.26 24.22 -11.58
C GLN A 90 35.75 25.46 -10.85
N SER A 91 35.23 25.71 -9.62
CA SER A 91 35.66 26.83 -8.82
C SER A 91 37.13 26.73 -8.41
N ALA A 92 37.57 25.54 -7.98
CA ALA A 92 38.96 25.26 -7.67
C ALA A 92 39.86 25.42 -8.90
N GLY A 93 39.42 24.92 -10.07
CA GLY A 93 40.13 25.07 -11.34
C GLY A 93 40.31 26.53 -11.75
N ASN A 94 39.30 27.38 -11.55
CA ASN A 94 39.42 28.81 -11.85
C ASN A 94 40.48 29.51 -10.98
N VAL A 95 40.48 29.26 -9.67
CA VAL A 95 41.46 29.81 -8.74
C VAL A 95 42.86 29.21 -8.97
N TYR A 96 42.93 27.96 -9.36
CA TYR A 96 44.18 27.25 -9.64
C TYR A 96 45.07 27.99 -10.67
N TRP A 97 44.47 28.48 -11.75
CA TRP A 97 45.24 29.26 -12.76
C TRP A 97 45.82 30.54 -12.21
N GLU A 98 45.13 31.20 -11.29
CA GLU A 98 45.63 32.40 -10.60
C GLU A 98 46.76 32.06 -9.65
N VAL A 99 46.65 30.94 -8.92
CA VAL A 99 47.73 30.44 -8.06
C VAL A 99 48.99 30.14 -8.88
N LEU A 100 48.84 29.46 -10.04
CA LEU A 100 49.97 29.15 -10.93
C LEU A 100 50.69 30.44 -11.45
N ALA A 101 49.95 31.52 -11.67
CA ALA A 101 50.50 32.78 -12.15
C ALA A 101 51.35 33.49 -11.07
N HIS A 102 51.16 33.19 -9.78
CA HIS A 102 51.75 33.93 -8.66
C HIS A 102 52.41 33.02 -7.62
N LEU A 103 53.02 31.91 -8.10
CA LEU A 103 53.68 30.95 -7.20
C LEU A 103 54.77 31.57 -6.31
N ASP A 104 55.41 32.61 -6.76
CA ASP A 104 56.47 33.30 -6.05
C ASP A 104 55.97 34.35 -5.01
N GLU A 105 54.64 34.50 -4.87
CA GLU A 105 54.02 35.49 -4.02
C GLU A 105 53.16 34.85 -2.90
N PRO A 106 53.80 34.40 -1.78
CA PRO A 106 53.09 33.68 -0.70
C PRO A 106 51.94 34.51 -0.08
N ASP A 107 52.08 35.81 0.03
CA ASP A 107 51.07 36.67 0.64
C ASP A 107 49.72 36.69 -0.10
N ARG A 108 49.71 36.32 -1.37
CA ARG A 108 48.48 36.20 -2.15
C ARG A 108 47.72 34.91 -1.93
N MET A 109 48.37 33.87 -1.46
CA MET A 109 47.77 32.53 -1.33
C MET A 109 46.57 32.57 -0.39
N LEU A 110 46.63 33.31 0.68
CA LEU A 110 45.51 33.47 1.62
C LEU A 110 44.31 34.16 0.97
N ASN A 111 44.55 35.13 0.09
CA ASN A 111 43.47 35.78 -0.64
C ASN A 111 42.81 34.85 -1.67
N TYR A 112 43.58 34.00 -2.32
CA TYR A 112 43.04 32.98 -3.24
C TYR A 112 42.22 31.93 -2.50
N SER A 113 42.68 31.44 -1.33
CA SER A 113 41.90 30.56 -0.47
C SER A 113 40.61 31.23 -0.04
N ARG A 114 40.64 32.51 0.40
CA ARG A 114 39.46 33.29 0.78
C ARG A 114 38.47 33.38 -0.36
N ARG A 115 38.94 33.76 -1.54
CA ARG A 115 38.12 33.97 -2.72
C ARG A 115 37.42 32.68 -3.15
N LEU A 116 38.11 31.54 -3.09
CA LEU A 116 37.51 30.24 -3.42
C LEU A 116 36.33 29.92 -2.49
N VAL A 117 36.49 30.14 -1.19
CA VAL A 117 35.43 29.89 -0.19
C VAL A 117 34.27 30.91 -0.37
N GLU A 118 34.56 32.18 -0.66
CA GLU A 118 33.54 33.23 -0.85
C GLU A 118 32.69 32.99 -2.13
N CYS A 119 33.37 32.61 -3.23
CA CYS A 119 32.73 32.48 -4.54
C CYS A 119 31.88 31.21 -4.69
N ASN A 120 32.04 30.18 -3.85
CA ASN A 120 31.29 28.94 -3.95
C ASN A 120 30.67 28.58 -2.61
N PRO A 121 29.32 28.55 -2.50
CA PRO A 121 28.62 28.29 -1.25
C PRO A 121 28.81 26.84 -0.76
N TYR A 122 29.20 25.92 -1.64
CA TYR A 122 29.42 24.51 -1.28
C TYR A 122 30.80 24.29 -0.63
N ILE A 123 31.70 25.23 -0.76
CA ILE A 123 33.06 25.16 -0.19
C ILE A 123 33.04 25.77 1.21
N VAL A 124 33.35 24.95 2.21
CA VAL A 124 33.42 25.38 3.62
C VAL A 124 34.82 25.73 4.06
N GLY A 125 35.85 25.28 3.34
CA GLY A 125 37.24 25.58 3.61
C GLY A 125 38.11 25.49 2.36
N CYS A 126 39.24 26.18 2.36
CA CYS A 126 40.26 26.06 1.32
C CYS A 126 41.63 26.16 1.91
N ALA A 127 42.49 25.19 1.60
CA ALA A 127 43.91 25.21 1.91
C ALA A 127 44.75 25.29 0.63
N ILE A 128 45.71 26.18 0.60
CA ILE A 128 46.78 26.20 -0.39
C ILE A 128 48.07 25.94 0.37
N VAL A 129 48.72 24.80 0.06
CA VAL A 129 49.92 24.36 0.76
C VAL A 129 51.02 24.02 -0.24
N PHE A 130 52.27 24.17 0.19
CA PHE A 130 53.40 23.82 -0.62
C PHE A 130 54.27 22.79 0.07
N LYS A 131 55.19 22.15 -0.68
CA LYS A 131 56.17 21.21 -0.10
C LYS A 131 57.03 21.92 0.92
N PRO A 132 57.61 21.21 1.90
CA PRO A 132 58.52 21.77 2.88
C PRO A 132 59.64 22.57 2.21
N ASN A 133 60.00 23.73 2.81
CA ASN A 133 61.04 24.64 2.31
C ASN A 133 60.83 25.13 0.87
N TYR A 134 59.58 25.19 0.41
CA TYR A 134 59.27 25.80 -0.91
C TYR A 134 59.60 27.28 -0.92
N TYR A 135 59.22 28.01 0.14
CA TYR A 135 59.58 29.38 0.40
C TYR A 135 60.75 29.40 1.37
N PRO A 136 61.82 30.18 1.08
CA PRO A 136 63.08 30.14 1.85
C PRO A 136 62.95 30.42 3.35
N ASP A 137 61.96 31.25 3.71
CA ASP A 137 61.79 31.71 5.10
C ASP A 137 60.76 30.88 5.90
N GLN A 138 60.19 29.82 5.31
CA GLN A 138 59.13 29.04 5.93
C GLN A 138 59.38 27.53 5.69
N GLU A 139 59.54 26.80 6.78
CA GLU A 139 59.69 25.32 6.72
C GLU A 139 58.41 24.69 6.15
N LEU A 140 57.24 25.10 6.63
CA LEU A 140 55.94 24.65 6.15
C LEU A 140 55.10 25.88 5.83
N PHE A 141 54.46 25.87 4.67
CA PHE A 141 53.55 26.95 4.25
C PHE A 141 52.15 26.43 4.07
N MET A 142 51.18 27.07 4.76
CA MET A 142 49.76 26.78 4.62
C MET A 142 48.93 28.10 4.68
N ALA A 143 48.17 28.33 3.64
CA ALA A 143 47.15 29.39 3.59
C ALA A 143 45.77 28.71 3.68
N TYR A 144 45.23 28.59 4.91
CA TYR A 144 43.96 27.94 5.16
C TYR A 144 42.89 28.89 5.69
N ILE A 145 41.75 28.92 5.00
CA ILE A 145 40.56 29.67 5.40
C ILE A 145 39.38 28.69 5.52
N ARG A 146 38.60 28.87 6.58
CA ARG A 146 37.39 28.10 6.83
C ARG A 146 36.24 29.01 7.24
N ARG A 147 34.99 28.65 6.84
CA ARG A 147 33.76 29.26 7.36
C ARG A 147 33.58 28.90 8.82
N LYS A 148 33.22 29.87 9.65
CA LYS A 148 32.89 29.65 11.06
C LYS A 148 31.42 29.24 11.16
N GLY A 149 31.15 28.04 11.73
CA GLY A 149 29.82 27.54 11.96
C GLY A 149 29.39 26.44 10.95
N HIS A 150 28.52 25.59 11.41
CA HIS A 150 28.10 24.31 10.79
C HIS A 150 26.94 24.44 9.80
N SER A 151 26.51 25.67 9.51
CA SER A 151 25.30 25.85 8.69
C SER A 151 25.67 26.19 7.26
N VAL A 152 25.33 25.31 6.34
CA VAL A 152 25.21 25.62 4.90
C VAL A 152 23.96 26.50 4.72
N THR A 153 23.89 27.59 5.45
CA THR A 153 22.95 28.66 5.15
C THR A 153 23.59 29.53 4.08
N THR A 154 22.84 29.79 3.04
CA THR A 154 23.17 30.69 1.93
C THR A 154 23.44 32.12 2.36
N ASP A 155 23.52 32.39 3.65
CA ASP A 155 23.89 33.71 4.15
C ASP A 155 25.37 33.95 3.94
N ALA A 156 25.67 34.81 2.99
CA ALA A 156 27.01 35.31 2.64
C ALA A 156 27.77 36.01 3.81
N SER A 157 27.19 35.99 5.01
CA SER A 157 27.72 36.66 6.22
C SER A 157 28.44 35.71 7.18
N SER A 158 28.71 34.43 6.80
CA SER A 158 29.49 33.56 7.67
C SER A 158 30.92 34.08 7.81
N GLU A 159 31.30 34.38 9.06
CA GLU A 159 32.64 34.86 9.41
C GLU A 159 33.70 33.84 8.95
N LEU A 160 34.69 34.32 8.17
CA LEU A 160 35.80 33.49 7.71
C LEU A 160 36.93 33.57 8.74
N VAL A 161 37.42 32.40 9.13
CA VAL A 161 38.51 32.26 10.09
C VAL A 161 39.75 31.73 9.37
N VAL A 162 40.87 32.41 9.61
CA VAL A 162 42.19 31.91 9.21
C VAL A 162 42.68 30.94 10.26
N ARG A 163 43.02 29.70 9.87
CA ARG A 163 43.67 28.74 10.76
C ARG A 163 45.15 28.61 10.32
N GLU A 164 46.06 28.86 11.25
CA GLU A 164 47.48 28.87 10.96
C GLU A 164 48.13 27.47 11.08
N THR A 165 47.53 26.49 11.74
CA THR A 165 48.12 25.18 11.95
C THR A 165 47.10 24.04 12.06
N PHE A 166 47.45 22.85 11.54
CA PHE A 166 46.89 21.59 11.99
C PHE A 166 47.66 21.16 13.25
N THR A 167 46.99 21.24 14.41
CA THR A 167 47.65 21.14 15.72
C THR A 167 48.29 19.81 16.05
N ASP A 168 47.81 18.70 15.47
CA ASP A 168 48.25 17.37 15.90
C ASP A 168 49.09 16.60 14.88
N ARG A 169 48.96 16.88 13.58
CA ARG A 169 49.75 16.28 12.50
C ARG A 169 50.00 17.29 11.39
N PRO A 170 51.29 17.42 10.92
CA PRO A 170 51.57 18.32 9.81
C PRO A 170 50.78 17.88 8.56
N TYR A 171 50.36 18.86 7.75
CA TYR A 171 49.61 18.58 6.51
C TYR A 171 50.35 17.65 5.56
N THR A 172 51.69 17.60 5.63
CA THR A 172 52.54 16.73 4.81
C THR A 172 52.34 15.24 5.05
N GLU A 173 51.74 14.86 6.18
CA GLU A 173 51.37 13.49 6.52
C GLU A 173 49.90 13.17 6.25
N GLN A 174 49.12 14.17 5.87
CA GLN A 174 47.68 14.02 5.64
C GLN A 174 47.39 13.45 4.24
N VAL A 175 46.34 12.62 4.13
CA VAL A 175 45.96 11.94 2.89
C VAL A 175 45.63 12.95 1.78
N TRP A 176 44.92 14.04 2.11
CA TRP A 176 44.56 15.09 1.16
C TRP A 176 45.75 15.85 0.55
N TYR A 177 46.95 15.76 1.17
CA TYR A 177 48.19 16.26 0.62
C TYR A 177 48.99 15.19 -0.09
N THR A 178 49.20 14.05 0.56
CA THR A 178 50.09 12.99 0.06
C THR A 178 49.56 12.29 -1.19
N GLU A 179 48.25 12.08 -1.27
CA GLU A 179 47.62 11.39 -2.39
C GLU A 179 47.75 12.18 -3.71
N PRO A 180 47.33 13.46 -3.83
CA PRO A 180 47.46 14.21 -5.07
C PRO A 180 48.92 14.46 -5.45
N MET A 181 49.82 14.62 -4.48
CA MET A 181 51.28 14.75 -4.72
C MET A 181 51.90 13.50 -5.32
N THR A 182 51.42 12.33 -4.90
CA THR A 182 51.86 11.03 -5.41
C THR A 182 51.24 10.68 -6.75
N LEU A 183 49.93 10.91 -6.89
CA LEU A 183 49.17 10.62 -8.12
C LEU A 183 49.49 11.60 -9.27
N GLY A 184 49.93 12.80 -8.94
CA GLY A 184 50.19 13.86 -9.92
C GLY A 184 48.93 14.29 -10.68
N ARG A 185 47.74 14.14 -10.09
CA ARG A 185 46.45 14.50 -10.67
C ARG A 185 45.44 14.87 -9.59
N ALA A 186 44.40 15.60 -9.99
CA ALA A 186 43.32 15.95 -9.10
C ALA A 186 42.58 14.71 -8.59
N CYS A 187 42.21 14.69 -7.33
CA CYS A 187 41.45 13.61 -6.71
C CYS A 187 40.53 14.15 -5.61
N TRP A 188 39.49 13.37 -5.30
CA TRP A 188 38.67 13.55 -4.12
C TRP A 188 39.13 12.57 -3.03
N THR A 189 39.30 13.06 -1.81
CA THR A 189 39.58 12.19 -0.68
C THR A 189 38.27 11.54 -0.21
N ASN A 190 38.38 10.32 0.36
CA ASN A 190 37.27 9.80 1.16
C ASN A 190 37.06 10.65 2.40
N PRO A 191 35.84 10.70 2.98
CA PRO A 191 35.58 11.47 4.17
C PRO A 191 36.58 11.16 5.27
N LEU A 192 37.39 12.15 5.59
CA LEU A 192 38.40 12.04 6.64
C LEU A 192 37.70 12.31 7.97
N LYS A 193 37.71 11.31 8.86
CA LYS A 193 37.37 11.49 10.26
C LYS A 193 38.67 11.89 10.97
N ASN A 194 38.73 13.09 11.47
CA ASN A 194 39.76 13.42 12.45
C ASN A 194 39.40 12.74 13.77
N ASP A 195 40.21 11.81 14.20
CA ASP A 195 39.98 10.99 15.41
C ASP A 195 39.89 11.83 16.70
N ASP A 196 40.41 13.05 16.71
CA ASP A 196 40.58 13.88 17.91
C ASP A 196 39.87 15.26 17.88
N SER A 197 39.11 15.58 16.84
CA SER A 197 38.41 16.86 16.78
C SER A 197 36.89 16.68 16.75
N GLU A 198 36.17 17.58 17.46
CA GLU A 198 34.73 17.78 17.34
C GLU A 198 34.32 18.29 15.93
N ASP A 199 35.28 18.39 15.01
CA ASP A 199 35.09 18.88 13.65
C ASP A 199 34.37 17.81 12.81
N GLU A 200 33.37 18.26 12.06
CA GLU A 200 32.61 17.43 11.13
C GLU A 200 33.52 16.82 10.06
N PRO A 201 33.24 15.58 9.63
CA PRO A 201 34.00 14.95 8.56
C PRO A 201 33.82 15.76 7.26
N LEU A 202 34.95 16.01 6.59
CA LEU A 202 35.04 16.78 5.36
C LEU A 202 35.35 15.86 4.18
N LEU A 203 34.79 16.20 3.03
CA LEU A 203 35.16 15.67 1.74
C LEU A 203 35.99 16.70 1.02
N THR A 204 37.23 16.38 0.67
CA THR A 204 38.16 17.36 0.12
C THR A 204 38.50 17.07 -1.33
N PHE A 205 38.32 18.06 -2.20
CA PHE A 205 38.84 18.06 -3.57
C PHE A 205 40.27 18.60 -3.56
N CYS A 206 41.21 17.78 -4.05
CA CYS A 206 42.63 18.07 -4.01
C CYS A 206 43.18 18.21 -5.42
N LEU A 207 43.79 19.36 -5.70
CA LEU A 207 44.36 19.68 -6.98
C LEU A 207 45.88 19.96 -6.80
N PRO A 208 46.77 19.09 -7.35
CA PRO A 208 48.22 19.30 -7.19
C PRO A 208 48.68 20.51 -7.97
N ILE A 209 49.50 21.33 -7.35
CA ILE A 209 50.13 22.53 -7.93
C ILE A 209 51.46 22.10 -8.53
N PHE A 210 51.64 22.44 -9.80
CA PHE A 210 52.88 22.12 -10.52
C PHE A 210 53.76 23.35 -10.72
N ASP A 211 55.03 23.19 -10.63
CA ASP A 211 56.00 24.21 -11.05
C ASP A 211 56.09 24.30 -12.60
N ARG A 212 56.87 25.27 -13.09
CA ARG A 212 57.10 25.43 -14.53
C ARG A 212 57.80 24.24 -15.19
N GLY A 213 58.41 23.37 -14.38
CA GLY A 213 59.05 22.15 -14.82
C GLY A 213 58.14 20.92 -14.80
N GLY A 214 56.86 21.06 -14.41
CA GLY A 214 55.87 19.99 -14.34
C GLY A 214 56.06 19.08 -13.11
N LYS A 215 56.80 19.52 -12.08
CA LYS A 215 56.91 18.78 -10.81
C LYS A 215 55.85 19.28 -9.82
N PRO A 216 55.18 18.37 -9.07
CA PRO A 216 54.24 18.81 -8.06
C PRO A 216 54.99 19.51 -6.90
N VAL A 217 54.58 20.71 -6.57
CA VAL A 217 55.19 21.54 -5.54
C VAL A 217 54.26 21.90 -4.39
N GLY A 218 52.94 21.63 -4.56
CA GLY A 218 51.94 21.96 -3.57
C GLY A 218 50.59 21.35 -3.91
N VAL A 219 49.60 21.65 -3.09
CA VAL A 219 48.20 21.21 -3.26
C VAL A 219 47.27 22.35 -2.95
N LEU A 220 46.27 22.57 -3.81
CA LEU A 220 45.07 23.33 -3.53
C LEU A 220 44.00 22.34 -3.09
N ALA A 221 43.50 22.47 -1.88
CA ALA A 221 42.50 21.62 -1.28
C ALA A 221 41.22 22.41 -0.99
N ALA A 222 40.09 21.99 -1.52
CA ALA A 222 38.78 22.57 -1.29
C ALA A 222 37.89 21.64 -0.52
N ASP A 223 37.44 22.06 0.66
CA ASP A 223 36.67 21.25 1.60
C ASP A 223 35.17 21.45 1.40
N VAL A 224 34.44 20.36 1.33
CA VAL A 224 32.98 20.29 1.30
C VAL A 224 32.48 19.60 2.57
N ALA A 225 31.51 20.19 3.26
CA ALA A 225 30.91 19.58 4.43
C ALA A 225 30.05 18.37 4.04
N ILE A 226 30.21 17.27 4.73
CA ILE A 226 29.37 16.06 4.52
C ILE A 226 27.91 16.35 4.85
N GLU A 227 27.65 17.29 5.74
CA GLU A 227 26.30 17.74 6.07
C GLU A 227 25.53 18.20 4.82
N LEU A 228 26.18 18.88 3.87
CA LEU A 228 25.56 19.26 2.60
C LEU A 228 25.12 18.04 1.79
N LEU A 229 25.98 17.03 1.67
CA LEU A 229 25.63 15.78 0.99
C LEU A 229 24.54 15.04 1.74
N SER A 230 24.57 15.09 3.07
CA SER A 230 23.52 14.50 3.93
C SER A 230 22.17 15.14 3.66
N GLN A 231 22.10 16.47 3.55
CA GLN A 231 20.86 17.18 3.22
C GLN A 231 20.30 16.74 1.86
N ILE A 232 21.14 16.63 0.83
CA ILE A 232 20.73 16.17 -0.51
C ILE A 232 20.20 14.72 -0.46
N VAL A 233 20.98 13.83 0.14
CA VAL A 233 20.66 12.40 0.18
C VAL A 233 19.44 12.13 1.07
N LEU A 234 19.35 12.73 2.24
CA LEU A 234 18.25 12.51 3.18
C LEU A 234 16.93 13.19 2.73
N ALA A 235 17.02 14.26 1.92
CA ALA A 235 15.84 14.85 1.28
C ALA A 235 15.25 13.94 0.18
N ALA A 236 16.04 13.05 -0.38
CA ALA A 236 15.65 12.11 -1.44
C ALA A 236 14.84 10.94 -0.86
N LYS A 237 13.55 11.16 -0.61
CA LYS A 237 12.61 10.17 -0.05
C LYS A 237 11.51 9.86 -1.04
N PRO A 238 11.52 8.69 -1.69
CA PRO A 238 10.43 8.29 -2.59
C PRO A 238 9.12 7.95 -1.86
N SER A 239 9.16 7.71 -0.55
CA SER A 239 7.99 7.43 0.29
C SER A 239 8.18 7.96 1.73
N PRO A 240 7.10 8.10 2.52
CA PRO A 240 7.15 8.76 3.84
C PRO A 240 8.14 8.13 4.83
N ASN A 241 8.20 6.78 4.88
CA ASN A 241 9.06 6.05 5.81
C ASN A 241 10.34 5.54 5.15
N SER A 242 10.61 5.95 3.90
CA SER A 242 11.85 5.62 3.21
C SER A 242 13.00 6.50 3.67
N TYR A 243 14.19 6.01 3.46
CA TYR A 243 15.41 6.81 3.62
C TYR A 243 16.44 6.46 2.55
N SER A 244 17.26 7.45 2.23
CA SER A 244 18.38 7.26 1.32
C SER A 244 19.69 7.20 2.09
N THR A 245 20.67 6.50 1.54
CA THR A 245 21.99 6.31 2.11
C THR A 245 23.05 6.40 1.03
N LEU A 246 24.23 6.86 1.41
CA LEU A 246 25.40 6.91 0.55
C LEU A 246 26.53 6.07 1.18
N LEU A 247 27.00 5.08 0.44
CA LEU A 247 28.11 4.20 0.84
C LEU A 247 29.36 4.54 0.05
N SER A 248 30.52 4.44 0.71
CA SER A 248 31.82 4.47 0.05
C SER A 248 32.22 3.09 -0.47
N SER A 249 33.28 3.04 -1.27
CA SER A 249 33.84 1.80 -1.85
C SER A 249 34.26 0.74 -0.82
N ASN A 250 34.59 1.16 0.40
CA ASN A 250 34.96 0.26 1.51
C ASN A 250 33.76 -0.18 2.36
N GLY A 251 32.52 0.23 1.99
CA GLY A 251 31.30 -0.09 2.72
C GLY A 251 31.03 0.79 3.95
N SER A 252 31.80 1.86 4.16
CA SER A 252 31.49 2.82 5.20
C SER A 252 30.35 3.74 4.78
N TYR A 253 29.48 4.09 5.72
CA TYR A 253 28.43 5.08 5.45
C TYR A 253 29.04 6.48 5.36
N ILE A 254 28.80 7.15 4.23
CA ILE A 254 29.06 8.58 4.05
C ILE A 254 27.85 9.36 4.55
N VAL A 255 26.62 8.90 4.19
CA VAL A 255 25.35 9.46 4.64
C VAL A 255 24.43 8.34 5.11
N HIS A 256 23.87 8.52 6.29
CA HIS A 256 22.85 7.65 6.85
C HIS A 256 21.95 8.46 7.81
N PRO A 257 20.61 8.20 7.89
CA PRO A 257 19.72 8.95 8.79
C PRO A 257 20.01 8.71 10.29
N ASP A 258 20.62 7.59 10.62
CA ASP A 258 21.05 7.25 11.97
C ASP A 258 22.51 7.71 12.18
N PRO A 259 22.75 8.73 13.05
CA PRO A 259 24.09 9.27 13.30
C PRO A 259 25.07 8.25 13.91
N GLU A 260 24.56 7.28 14.68
CA GLU A 260 25.42 6.26 15.28
C GLU A 260 26.07 5.35 14.22
N LYS A 261 25.39 5.14 13.10
CA LYS A 261 25.92 4.38 11.97
C LYS A 261 27.00 5.14 11.22
N LEU A 262 26.97 6.46 11.24
CA LEU A 262 28.01 7.31 10.64
C LEU A 262 29.31 7.26 11.45
N LYS A 263 29.22 7.16 12.79
CA LYS A 263 30.40 7.29 13.66
C LYS A 263 31.37 6.11 13.62
N LYS A 264 30.87 4.88 13.49
CA LYS A 264 31.71 3.68 13.73
C LYS A 264 31.43 2.48 12.85
N GLN A 265 30.45 2.52 11.94
CA GLN A 265 29.97 1.29 11.31
C GLN A 265 30.19 1.26 9.80
N ASN A 266 30.92 0.25 9.39
CA ASN A 266 30.85 -0.29 8.05
C ASN A 266 29.52 -1.07 7.93
N VAL A 267 28.90 -1.05 6.75
CA VAL A 267 27.64 -1.80 6.48
C VAL A 267 27.71 -3.26 6.93
N PHE A 268 28.91 -3.88 6.90
CA PHE A 268 29.13 -5.26 7.33
C PHE A 268 29.19 -5.44 8.85
N SER A 269 29.54 -4.41 9.61
CA SER A 269 29.58 -4.49 11.08
C SER A 269 28.20 -4.63 11.72
N GLN A 270 27.14 -4.30 10.98
CA GLN A 270 25.74 -4.46 11.41
C GLN A 270 25.23 -5.91 11.26
N PHE A 271 25.97 -6.77 10.55
CA PHE A 271 25.55 -8.14 10.31
C PHE A 271 25.82 -9.02 11.54
N VAL A 272 24.92 -8.96 12.50
CA VAL A 272 24.88 -9.89 13.63
C VAL A 272 24.45 -11.28 13.12
N LYS A 273 24.77 -12.35 13.86
CA LYS A 273 24.25 -13.71 13.55
C LYS A 273 22.72 -13.65 13.47
N GLY A 274 22.17 -13.85 12.26
CA GLY A 274 20.71 -13.78 11.99
C GLY A 274 20.29 -12.69 11.01
N THR A 275 21.20 -11.80 10.58
CA THR A 275 20.89 -10.82 9.52
C THR A 275 20.61 -11.53 8.20
N ASP A 276 19.57 -11.06 7.50
CA ASP A 276 19.15 -11.61 6.20
C ASP A 276 20.31 -11.59 5.19
N ALA A 277 20.55 -12.73 4.56
CA ALA A 277 21.60 -12.89 3.55
C ALA A 277 21.42 -11.92 2.37
N SER A 278 20.18 -11.52 2.07
CA SER A 278 19.86 -10.59 0.99
C SER A 278 20.41 -9.18 1.23
N LEU A 279 20.44 -8.72 2.50
CA LEU A 279 21.04 -7.42 2.84
C LEU A 279 22.54 -7.42 2.62
N ARG A 280 23.21 -8.55 2.93
CA ARG A 280 24.66 -8.71 2.66
C ARG A 280 24.96 -8.70 1.17
N LEU A 281 24.08 -9.33 0.36
CA LEU A 281 24.21 -9.34 -1.10
C LEU A 281 24.04 -7.92 -1.66
N ALA A 282 23.04 -7.17 -1.18
CA ALA A 282 22.84 -5.79 -1.58
C ALA A 282 24.07 -4.91 -1.26
N ALA A 283 24.59 -4.99 -0.03
CA ALA A 283 25.78 -4.24 0.38
C ALA A 283 26.99 -4.58 -0.49
N LYS A 284 27.20 -5.86 -0.77
CA LYS A 284 28.31 -6.32 -1.63
C LYS A 284 28.15 -5.83 -3.07
N ALA A 285 26.94 -5.89 -3.63
CA ALA A 285 26.65 -5.39 -4.97
C ALA A 285 26.86 -3.87 -5.07
N MET A 286 26.44 -3.11 -4.05
CA MET A 286 26.68 -1.66 -3.97
C MET A 286 28.20 -1.35 -4.00
N MET A 287 28.99 -2.07 -3.23
CA MET A 287 30.46 -1.88 -3.22
C MET A 287 31.13 -2.28 -4.54
N ASN A 288 30.57 -3.27 -5.24
CA ASN A 288 31.05 -3.67 -6.56
C ASN A 288 30.65 -2.67 -7.67
N GLY A 289 29.88 -1.63 -7.36
CA GLY A 289 29.38 -0.68 -8.34
C GLY A 289 28.27 -1.23 -9.23
N GLU A 290 27.49 -2.19 -8.73
CA GLU A 290 26.36 -2.76 -9.44
C GLU A 290 25.09 -1.96 -9.16
N SER A 291 24.17 -1.93 -10.12
CA SER A 291 22.81 -1.42 -9.92
C SER A 291 21.85 -2.58 -9.68
N GLY A 292 20.87 -2.40 -8.82
CA GLY A 292 19.92 -3.47 -8.58
C GLY A 292 18.92 -3.17 -7.48
N GLN A 293 18.16 -4.22 -7.17
CA GLN A 293 17.17 -4.20 -6.11
C GLN A 293 17.24 -5.50 -5.31
N GLN A 294 17.07 -5.40 -4.02
CA GLN A 294 16.97 -6.53 -3.13
C GLN A 294 15.85 -6.31 -2.11
N HIS A 295 15.34 -7.39 -1.56
CA HIS A 295 14.41 -7.34 -0.44
C HIS A 295 14.98 -8.13 0.72
N PHE A 296 14.78 -7.65 1.92
CA PHE A 296 15.27 -8.25 3.14
C PHE A 296 14.26 -8.10 4.28
N VAL A 297 14.45 -8.85 5.34
CA VAL A 297 13.62 -8.75 6.55
C VAL A 297 14.46 -8.14 7.66
N MET A 298 13.96 -7.06 8.26
CA MET A 298 14.53 -6.37 9.40
C MET A 298 13.42 -6.14 10.43
N ASP A 299 13.65 -6.54 11.68
CA ASP A 299 12.67 -6.40 12.78
C ASP A 299 11.29 -7.02 12.49
N GLY A 300 11.27 -8.11 11.74
CA GLY A 300 10.04 -8.82 11.36
C GLY A 300 9.26 -8.17 10.22
N GLN A 301 9.69 -7.01 9.71
CA GLN A 301 9.12 -6.34 8.56
C GLN A 301 9.93 -6.58 7.29
N LYS A 302 9.27 -6.57 6.14
CA LYS A 302 9.92 -6.63 4.84
C LYS A 302 10.33 -5.25 4.40
N TRP A 303 11.56 -5.15 3.92
CA TRP A 303 12.17 -3.93 3.39
C TRP A 303 12.67 -4.18 1.99
N TYR A 304 12.69 -3.12 1.18
CA TYR A 304 13.29 -3.11 -0.14
C TYR A 304 14.43 -2.11 -0.16
N VAL A 305 15.50 -2.45 -0.85
CA VAL A 305 16.58 -1.55 -1.19
C VAL A 305 16.75 -1.52 -2.71
N VAL A 306 16.75 -0.32 -3.26
CA VAL A 306 17.15 -0.05 -4.65
C VAL A 306 18.44 0.72 -4.59
N TYR A 307 19.42 0.31 -5.36
CA TYR A 307 20.76 0.91 -5.31
C TYR A 307 21.35 1.09 -6.70
N LYS A 308 22.21 2.11 -6.80
CA LYS A 308 22.91 2.46 -8.03
C LYS A 308 24.29 3.00 -7.70
N PRO A 309 25.33 2.70 -8.53
CA PRO A 309 26.63 3.33 -8.36
C PRO A 309 26.54 4.83 -8.63
N PHE A 310 27.33 5.58 -7.91
CA PHE A 310 27.53 6.99 -8.16
C PHE A 310 28.45 7.16 -9.37
N LEU A 311 27.85 7.50 -10.51
CA LEU A 311 28.58 7.76 -11.75
C LEU A 311 28.64 9.27 -11.97
N ARG A 312 29.85 9.78 -12.16
CA ARG A 312 30.09 11.21 -12.45
C ARG A 312 29.80 11.50 -13.91
N SER A 313 29.26 12.70 -14.18
CA SER A 313 29.05 13.17 -15.54
C SER A 313 30.38 13.33 -16.29
N GLU A 314 30.44 12.90 -17.52
CA GLU A 314 31.60 13.11 -18.38
C GLU A 314 31.62 14.57 -18.86
N VAL A 315 32.57 15.35 -18.33
CA VAL A 315 32.81 16.73 -18.73
C VAL A 315 34.23 16.85 -19.23
N VAL A 316 34.45 17.60 -20.29
CA VAL A 316 35.79 17.84 -20.84
C VAL A 316 36.69 18.49 -19.80
N GLY A 317 37.87 17.89 -19.59
CA GLY A 317 38.84 18.36 -18.57
C GLY A 317 38.61 17.81 -17.15
N ARG A 318 37.55 17.06 -16.91
CA ARG A 318 37.29 16.39 -15.64
C ARG A 318 38.06 15.08 -15.53
N THR A 319 38.65 14.80 -14.39
CA THR A 319 39.28 13.50 -14.12
C THR A 319 38.22 12.39 -14.08
N ARG A 320 38.50 11.25 -14.72
CA ARG A 320 37.61 10.09 -14.76
C ARG A 320 37.68 9.22 -13.51
N ASP A 321 38.00 9.79 -12.37
CA ASP A 321 38.11 9.03 -11.13
C ASP A 321 36.74 8.53 -10.67
N HIS A 322 36.62 7.22 -10.55
CA HIS A 322 35.48 6.60 -9.91
C HIS A 322 35.66 6.72 -8.39
N LEU A 323 34.79 7.48 -7.73
CA LEU A 323 34.81 7.58 -6.27
C LEU A 323 34.42 6.24 -5.60
N GLY A 324 33.88 5.32 -6.38
CA GLY A 324 33.43 4.01 -5.89
C GLY A 324 32.25 4.10 -4.91
N TRP A 325 31.54 5.22 -4.93
CA TRP A 325 30.36 5.41 -4.08
C TRP A 325 29.13 4.74 -4.67
N SER A 326 28.17 4.44 -3.81
CA SER A 326 26.90 3.88 -4.21
C SER A 326 25.76 4.51 -3.40
N VAL A 327 24.72 4.94 -4.10
CA VAL A 327 23.51 5.49 -3.48
C VAL A 327 22.48 4.39 -3.36
N GLY A 328 21.82 4.29 -2.21
CA GLY A 328 20.74 3.35 -1.96
C GLY A 328 19.52 4.05 -1.37
N VAL A 329 18.34 3.62 -1.79
CA VAL A 329 17.06 4.00 -1.20
C VAL A 329 16.48 2.77 -0.53
N VAL A 330 16.13 2.90 0.74
CA VAL A 330 15.55 1.84 1.56
C VAL A 330 14.14 2.24 1.97
N TYR A 331 13.17 1.35 1.77
CA TYR A 331 11.78 1.61 2.11
C TYR A 331 11.05 0.34 2.59
N PRO A 332 10.10 0.47 3.53
CA PRO A 332 9.35 -0.66 4.04
C PRO A 332 8.28 -1.14 3.03
N ASP A 333 7.90 -2.41 3.10
CA ASP A 333 6.82 -3.02 2.31
C ASP A 333 5.49 -2.27 2.51
N ASP A 334 5.25 -1.77 3.71
CA ASP A 334 4.03 -1.05 4.06
C ASP A 334 3.85 0.27 3.30
N ASP A 335 4.94 0.95 2.92
CA ASP A 335 4.86 2.18 2.12
C ASP A 335 4.36 1.92 0.69
N ILE A 336 4.61 0.71 0.17
CA ILE A 336 4.12 0.31 -1.16
C ILE A 336 2.74 -0.32 -1.07
N PHE A 337 2.54 -1.22 -0.10
CA PHE A 337 1.39 -2.12 -0.07
C PHE A 337 0.44 -1.84 1.10
N GLY A 338 0.73 -0.89 2.00
CA GLY A 338 -0.12 -0.58 3.16
C GLY A 338 -1.52 -0.14 2.76
N ASP A 339 -1.62 0.85 1.88
CA ASP A 339 -2.91 1.30 1.35
C ASP A 339 -3.59 0.25 0.48
N TYR A 340 -2.80 -0.53 -0.28
CA TYR A 340 -3.30 -1.65 -1.06
C TYR A 340 -3.95 -2.73 -0.18
N HIS A 341 -3.34 -3.12 0.93
CA HIS A 341 -3.93 -4.08 1.86
C HIS A 341 -5.22 -3.55 2.48
N ARG A 342 -5.27 -2.27 2.84
CA ARG A 342 -6.49 -1.63 3.35
C ARG A 342 -7.62 -1.64 2.31
N LEU A 343 -7.32 -1.26 1.07
CA LEU A 343 -8.27 -1.34 -0.04
C LEU A 343 -8.73 -2.77 -0.33
N LEU A 344 -7.81 -3.74 -0.27
CA LEU A 344 -8.12 -5.15 -0.44
C LEU A 344 -9.14 -5.63 0.59
N TYR A 345 -8.93 -5.34 1.86
CA TYR A 345 -9.90 -5.70 2.91
C TYR A 345 -11.26 -5.04 2.68
N LEU A 346 -11.28 -3.76 2.31
CA LEU A 346 -12.51 -3.04 2.02
C LEU A 346 -13.27 -3.67 0.86
N VAL A 347 -12.57 -3.98 -0.24
CA VAL A 347 -13.17 -4.62 -1.42
C VAL A 347 -13.68 -6.02 -1.08
N LEU A 348 -12.94 -6.81 -0.27
CA LEU A 348 -13.39 -8.13 0.19
C LEU A 348 -14.66 -8.03 1.04
N VAL A 349 -14.75 -7.04 1.93
CA VAL A 349 -15.96 -6.80 2.73
C VAL A 349 -17.15 -6.44 1.84
N ILE A 350 -16.96 -5.53 0.89
CA ILE A 350 -18.01 -5.16 -0.07
C ILE A 350 -18.43 -6.37 -0.93
N ALA A 351 -17.46 -7.16 -1.39
CA ALA A 351 -17.73 -8.37 -2.17
C ALA A 351 -18.51 -9.41 -1.36
N MET A 352 -18.18 -9.60 -0.09
CA MET A 352 -18.92 -10.49 0.81
C MET A 352 -20.37 -10.02 1.02
N ILE A 353 -20.56 -8.72 1.26
CA ILE A 353 -21.90 -8.14 1.41
C ILE A 353 -22.70 -8.30 0.11
N GLY A 354 -22.08 -8.01 -1.03
CA GLY A 354 -22.68 -8.17 -2.35
C GLY A 354 -23.09 -9.62 -2.65
N LEU A 355 -22.22 -10.58 -2.30
CA LEU A 355 -22.51 -12.01 -2.46
C LEU A 355 -23.67 -12.46 -1.57
N LEU A 356 -23.69 -12.01 -0.32
CA LEU A 356 -24.79 -12.27 0.62
C LEU A 356 -26.12 -11.72 0.07
N LEU A 357 -26.10 -10.48 -0.41
CA LEU A 357 -27.28 -9.85 -0.99
C LEU A 357 -27.75 -10.61 -2.25
N ALA A 358 -26.82 -10.99 -3.12
CA ALA A 358 -27.11 -11.79 -4.31
C ALA A 358 -27.72 -13.16 -3.95
N CYS A 359 -27.20 -13.82 -2.91
CA CYS A 359 -27.77 -15.08 -2.40
C CYS A 359 -29.20 -14.91 -1.89
N VAL A 360 -29.46 -13.85 -1.12
CA VAL A 360 -30.80 -13.55 -0.60
C VAL A 360 -31.76 -13.25 -1.74
N LEU A 361 -31.37 -12.38 -2.67
CA LEU A 361 -32.21 -12.02 -3.82
C LEU A 361 -32.47 -13.23 -4.73
N SER A 362 -31.44 -14.03 -5.02
CA SER A 362 -31.58 -15.26 -5.80
C SER A 362 -32.51 -16.24 -5.12
N SER A 363 -32.38 -16.42 -3.81
CA SER A 363 -33.24 -17.30 -3.03
C SER A 363 -34.71 -16.84 -3.05
N LEU A 364 -34.94 -15.53 -2.83
CA LEU A 364 -36.28 -14.95 -2.87
C LEU A 364 -36.91 -15.07 -4.27
N TYR A 365 -36.14 -14.76 -5.31
CA TYR A 365 -36.60 -14.87 -6.68
C TYR A 365 -36.95 -16.31 -7.07
N THR A 366 -36.04 -17.23 -6.77
CA THR A 366 -36.23 -18.66 -7.08
C THR A 366 -37.39 -19.24 -6.30
N HIS A 367 -37.54 -18.87 -5.02
CA HIS A 367 -38.66 -19.31 -4.21
C HIS A 367 -40.00 -18.86 -4.80
N ARG A 368 -40.10 -17.59 -5.16
CA ARG A 368 -41.33 -17.03 -5.80
C ARG A 368 -41.65 -17.66 -7.15
N LYS A 369 -40.62 -18.06 -7.92
CA LYS A 369 -40.84 -18.67 -9.24
C LYS A 369 -41.17 -20.15 -9.17
N ILE A 370 -40.66 -20.89 -8.17
CA ILE A 370 -40.86 -22.35 -8.03
C ILE A 370 -42.01 -22.69 -7.09
N GLU A 371 -42.44 -21.77 -6.23
CA GLU A 371 -43.59 -22.02 -5.31
C GLU A 371 -44.86 -22.49 -6.02
N PRO A 372 -45.28 -21.92 -7.18
CA PRO A 372 -46.40 -22.43 -7.94
C PRO A 372 -46.24 -23.87 -8.40
N LEU A 373 -45.04 -24.28 -8.78
CA LEU A 373 -44.78 -25.70 -9.16
C LEU A 373 -44.96 -26.64 -7.98
N ASN A 374 -44.54 -26.23 -6.79
CA ASN A 374 -44.80 -27.03 -5.58
C ASN A 374 -46.29 -27.11 -5.23
N MET A 375 -47.03 -26.03 -5.49
CA MET A 375 -48.49 -26.04 -5.36
C MET A 375 -49.16 -26.99 -6.34
N LEU A 376 -48.73 -26.96 -7.63
CA LEU A 376 -49.23 -27.87 -8.65
C LEU A 376 -48.92 -29.32 -8.32
N THR A 377 -47.70 -29.57 -7.84
CA THR A 377 -47.29 -30.94 -7.41
C THR A 377 -48.17 -31.42 -6.24
N ARG A 378 -48.43 -30.56 -5.26
CA ARG A 378 -49.31 -30.91 -4.13
C ARG A 378 -50.78 -31.09 -4.57
N ALA A 379 -51.23 -30.24 -5.53
CA ALA A 379 -52.56 -30.40 -6.12
C ALA A 379 -52.68 -31.72 -6.89
N ALA A 380 -51.64 -32.05 -7.69
CA ALA A 380 -51.59 -33.36 -8.38
C ALA A 380 -51.66 -34.54 -7.42
N GLN A 381 -50.88 -34.46 -6.33
CA GLN A 381 -50.90 -35.53 -5.31
C GLN A 381 -52.26 -35.65 -4.65
N LYS A 382 -52.91 -34.52 -4.29
CA LYS A 382 -54.25 -34.56 -3.69
C LYS A 382 -55.32 -35.07 -4.65
N ILE A 383 -55.22 -34.69 -5.93
CA ILE A 383 -56.11 -35.25 -6.97
C ILE A 383 -55.92 -36.75 -7.10
N SER A 384 -54.66 -37.25 -7.03
CA SER A 384 -54.38 -38.69 -7.06
C SER A 384 -54.90 -39.42 -5.81
N GLU A 385 -55.02 -38.76 -4.68
CA GLU A 385 -55.57 -39.26 -3.42
C GLU A 385 -57.11 -39.16 -3.37
N GLY A 386 -57.76 -38.71 -4.46
CA GLY A 386 -59.21 -38.60 -4.55
C GLY A 386 -59.81 -37.31 -3.95
N GLN A 387 -58.95 -36.31 -3.63
CA GLN A 387 -59.38 -35.02 -3.12
C GLN A 387 -59.46 -33.99 -4.27
N TYR A 388 -60.64 -33.76 -4.85
CA TYR A 388 -60.81 -32.96 -6.08
C TYR A 388 -61.19 -31.49 -5.84
N ASP A 389 -61.44 -31.11 -4.56
CA ASP A 389 -62.03 -29.81 -4.20
C ASP A 389 -61.01 -28.70 -3.98
N MET A 390 -59.75 -28.92 -4.34
CA MET A 390 -58.71 -27.92 -4.14
C MET A 390 -58.74 -26.87 -5.25
N THR A 391 -59.09 -25.62 -4.93
CA THR A 391 -59.04 -24.50 -5.88
C THR A 391 -57.60 -24.12 -6.16
N ILE A 392 -57.16 -24.21 -7.40
CA ILE A 392 -55.91 -23.64 -7.89
C ILE A 392 -56.17 -22.17 -8.15
N PRO A 393 -55.44 -21.22 -7.48
CA PRO A 393 -55.62 -19.78 -7.68
C PRO A 393 -55.42 -19.40 -9.13
N ASP A 394 -56.20 -18.46 -9.63
CA ASP A 394 -55.94 -17.88 -10.94
C ASP A 394 -54.59 -17.15 -10.96
N THR A 395 -53.86 -17.28 -12.05
CA THR A 395 -52.56 -16.63 -12.22
C THR A 395 -52.63 -15.65 -13.38
N GLU A 396 -52.15 -14.39 -13.13
CA GLU A 396 -51.93 -13.36 -14.16
C GLU A 396 -50.56 -13.53 -14.84
N ARG A 397 -49.96 -14.76 -14.79
CA ARG A 397 -48.63 -15.01 -15.33
C ARG A 397 -48.70 -15.43 -16.78
N ASP A 398 -47.92 -14.76 -17.63
CA ASP A 398 -47.78 -15.03 -19.07
C ASP A 398 -46.56 -15.94 -19.39
N ASP A 399 -45.97 -16.61 -18.34
CA ASP A 399 -44.82 -17.51 -18.53
C ASP A 399 -45.29 -18.99 -18.62
N GLU A 400 -44.32 -19.91 -18.92
CA GLU A 400 -44.56 -21.34 -19.09
C GLU A 400 -45.18 -21.96 -17.82
N ILE A 401 -44.93 -21.37 -16.66
CA ILE A 401 -45.49 -21.83 -15.38
C ILE A 401 -46.93 -21.39 -15.26
N GLY A 402 -47.29 -20.21 -15.75
CA GLY A 402 -48.66 -19.75 -15.84
C GLY A 402 -49.48 -20.60 -16.79
N GLN A 403 -48.93 -20.93 -17.96
CA GLN A 403 -49.54 -21.84 -18.92
C GLN A 403 -49.77 -23.22 -18.31
N LEU A 404 -48.74 -23.79 -17.64
CA LEU A 404 -48.86 -25.07 -16.97
C LEU A 404 -49.96 -25.04 -15.88
N GLN A 405 -50.08 -23.95 -15.16
CA GLN A 405 -51.11 -23.75 -14.14
C GLN A 405 -52.51 -23.70 -14.76
N GLY A 406 -52.67 -23.00 -15.91
CA GLY A 406 -53.91 -22.97 -16.66
C GLY A 406 -54.32 -24.35 -17.20
N ASP A 407 -53.37 -25.07 -17.82
CA ASP A 407 -53.63 -26.42 -18.32
C ASP A 407 -54.00 -27.37 -17.19
N PHE A 408 -53.37 -27.22 -16.02
CA PHE A 408 -53.68 -28.02 -14.86
C PHE A 408 -55.05 -27.69 -14.26
N GLN A 409 -55.46 -26.40 -14.25
CA GLN A 409 -56.81 -25.98 -13.88
C GLN A 409 -57.86 -26.59 -14.83
N GLN A 410 -57.60 -26.54 -16.14
CA GLN A 410 -58.47 -27.12 -17.14
C GLN A 410 -58.64 -28.63 -16.95
N MET A 411 -57.51 -29.33 -16.67
CA MET A 411 -57.52 -30.73 -16.34
C MET A 411 -58.34 -31.01 -15.05
N GLN A 412 -58.13 -30.19 -14.00
CA GLN A 412 -58.88 -30.32 -12.75
C GLN A 412 -60.39 -30.12 -12.98
N HIS A 413 -60.75 -29.06 -13.74
CA HIS A 413 -62.15 -28.81 -14.10
C HIS A 413 -62.79 -29.99 -14.86
N SER A 414 -62.03 -30.57 -15.80
CA SER A 414 -62.49 -31.73 -16.55
C SER A 414 -62.73 -32.94 -15.63
N VAL A 415 -61.78 -33.19 -14.71
CA VAL A 415 -61.91 -34.29 -13.73
C VAL A 415 -63.06 -34.06 -12.76
N VAL A 416 -63.18 -32.81 -12.22
CA VAL A 416 -64.26 -32.45 -11.31
C VAL A 416 -65.62 -32.53 -12.02
N SER A 417 -65.70 -32.06 -13.27
CA SER A 417 -66.93 -32.18 -14.09
C SER A 417 -67.33 -33.64 -14.30
N GLN A 418 -66.38 -34.51 -14.59
CA GLN A 418 -66.66 -35.96 -14.72
C GLN A 418 -67.11 -36.61 -13.41
N ILE A 419 -66.50 -36.17 -12.29
CA ILE A 419 -66.89 -36.69 -10.97
C ILE A 419 -68.24 -36.16 -10.53
N THR A 420 -68.51 -34.82 -10.75
CA THR A 420 -69.81 -34.22 -10.42
C THR A 420 -70.93 -34.81 -11.25
N GLU A 421 -70.65 -35.26 -12.46
CA GLU A 421 -71.60 -36.00 -13.30
C GLU A 421 -71.83 -37.38 -12.79
N LEU A 422 -70.80 -38.05 -12.17
CA LEU A 422 -70.94 -39.26 -11.44
C LEU A 422 -71.67 -39.08 -10.09
N GLU A 423 -71.42 -37.96 -9.41
CA GLU A 423 -72.05 -37.63 -8.12
C GLU A 423 -73.50 -37.07 -8.25
N ARG A 424 -73.82 -36.50 -9.41
CA ARG A 424 -75.19 -36.05 -9.74
C ARG A 424 -76.15 -37.26 -9.77
N MET A 425 -75.58 -38.47 -9.89
CA MET A 425 -76.33 -39.69 -9.72
C MET A 425 -76.50 -40.12 -8.24
N ASN A 426 -75.77 -39.50 -7.32
CA ASN A 426 -75.99 -39.78 -5.89
C ASN A 426 -76.42 -38.46 -5.20
N SER A 427 -77.76 -38.28 -5.11
CA SER A 427 -78.45 -37.07 -4.61
C SER A 427 -78.19 -36.67 -3.13
N GLU A 428 -77.36 -37.44 -2.42
CA GLU A 428 -77.06 -37.21 -0.99
C GLU A 428 -75.86 -36.31 -0.70
N LEU A 429 -75.04 -36.02 -1.69
CA LEU A 429 -73.79 -35.30 -1.44
C LEU A 429 -73.94 -33.76 -1.64
N LYS A 430 -75.08 -33.30 -2.04
CA LYS A 430 -75.31 -31.85 -2.32
C LYS A 430 -75.30 -30.96 -1.07
N GLU A 431 -75.58 -31.51 0.07
CA GLU A 431 -75.57 -30.78 1.35
C GLU A 431 -74.14 -30.57 1.89
N ARG A 432 -73.25 -31.58 1.75
CA ARG A 432 -71.87 -31.51 2.20
C ARG A 432 -70.98 -30.53 1.37
N SER A 433 -71.30 -30.37 0.07
CA SER A 433 -70.58 -29.46 -0.80
C SER A 433 -70.71 -28.00 -0.35
N LYS A 434 -71.86 -27.63 0.24
CA LYS A 434 -72.13 -26.28 0.73
C LYS A 434 -71.34 -25.90 1.99
N GLU A 435 -71.18 -26.87 2.90
CA GLU A 435 -70.38 -26.64 4.12
C GLU A 435 -68.86 -26.54 3.83
N LEU A 436 -68.38 -27.35 2.87
CA LEU A 436 -66.96 -27.30 2.47
C LEU A 436 -66.60 -25.99 1.76
N GLN A 437 -67.54 -25.42 0.95
CA GLN A 437 -67.31 -24.11 0.32
C GLN A 437 -67.22 -22.96 1.32
N GLN A 438 -67.98 -23.03 2.41
CA GLN A 438 -67.91 -22.01 3.46
C GLN A 438 -66.63 -22.05 4.30
N ALA A 439 -66.18 -23.27 4.60
CA ALA A 439 -64.93 -23.48 5.34
C ALA A 439 -63.71 -22.99 4.51
N ASN A 440 -63.72 -23.29 3.19
CA ASN A 440 -62.63 -22.88 2.29
C ASN A 440 -62.54 -21.37 2.11
N HIS A 441 -63.69 -20.66 2.15
CA HIS A 441 -63.71 -19.22 2.05
C HIS A 441 -63.12 -18.52 3.30
N LYS A 442 -63.31 -19.14 4.48
CA LYS A 442 -62.67 -18.66 5.73
C LYS A 442 -61.16 -18.88 5.73
N ALA A 443 -60.69 -20.03 5.25
CA ALA A 443 -59.27 -20.35 5.16
C ALA A 443 -58.50 -19.40 4.17
N GLN A 444 -59.11 -19.12 3.00
CA GLN A 444 -58.53 -18.18 2.04
C GLN A 444 -58.47 -16.71 2.54
N LYS A 445 -59.36 -16.35 3.44
CA LYS A 445 -59.33 -14.99 4.04
C LYS A 445 -58.20 -14.83 5.05
N ALA A 446 -57.92 -15.90 5.82
CA ALA A 446 -56.81 -15.95 6.76
C ALA A 446 -55.45 -15.95 6.02
N ASP A 447 -55.31 -16.73 4.94
CA ASP A 447 -54.10 -16.82 4.16
C ASP A 447 -53.73 -15.48 3.46
N ARG A 448 -54.75 -14.75 2.96
CA ARG A 448 -54.53 -13.43 2.38
C ARG A 448 -54.08 -12.39 3.42
N MET A 449 -54.57 -12.43 4.65
CA MET A 449 -54.12 -11.53 5.71
C MET A 449 -52.66 -11.77 6.08
N ILE A 450 -52.26 -13.04 6.21
CA ILE A 450 -50.84 -13.40 6.52
C ILE A 450 -49.90 -12.97 5.40
N THR A 451 -50.27 -13.19 4.13
CA THR A 451 -49.45 -12.78 2.98
C THR A 451 -49.31 -11.29 2.87
N ALA A 452 -50.40 -10.53 3.09
CA ALA A 452 -50.33 -9.05 3.09
C ALA A 452 -49.51 -8.49 4.25
N PHE A 453 -49.62 -9.10 5.42
CA PHE A 453 -48.83 -8.71 6.59
C PHE A 453 -47.33 -8.91 6.35
N LEU A 454 -46.93 -10.09 5.84
CA LEU A 454 -45.52 -10.37 5.54
C LEU A 454 -44.96 -9.44 4.46
N HIS A 455 -45.75 -9.11 3.45
CA HIS A 455 -45.33 -8.18 2.39
C HIS A 455 -45.11 -6.76 2.89
N GLN A 456 -46.00 -6.27 3.75
CA GLN A 456 -45.89 -4.94 4.35
C GLN A 456 -44.66 -4.85 5.25
N MET A 457 -44.36 -5.88 6.03
CA MET A 457 -43.21 -5.94 6.92
C MET A 457 -41.89 -5.97 6.17
N THR A 458 -41.79 -6.75 5.08
CA THR A 458 -40.59 -6.81 4.26
C THR A 458 -40.24 -5.44 3.68
N ASN A 459 -41.27 -4.69 3.20
CA ASN A 459 -41.03 -3.36 2.65
C ASN A 459 -40.62 -2.31 3.71
N GLN A 460 -41.13 -2.40 4.93
CA GLN A 460 -40.75 -1.48 6.02
C GLN A 460 -39.35 -1.72 6.56
N MET A 461 -38.82 -2.95 6.45
CA MET A 461 -37.45 -3.27 6.87
C MET A 461 -36.39 -2.95 5.80
N LEU A 462 -36.79 -2.93 4.50
CA LEU A 462 -35.85 -2.76 3.41
C LEU A 462 -35.27 -1.34 3.36
N GLU A 463 -36.08 -0.35 3.68
CA GLU A 463 -35.67 1.07 3.60
C GLU A 463 -34.58 1.43 4.63
N PRO A 464 -34.77 1.16 5.94
CA PRO A 464 -33.72 1.44 6.93
C PRO A 464 -32.46 0.56 6.72
N ALA A 465 -32.60 -0.67 6.21
CA ALA A 465 -31.46 -1.51 5.89
C ALA A 465 -30.63 -0.95 4.71
N ASN A 466 -31.27 -0.39 3.69
CA ASN A 466 -30.60 0.27 2.58
C ASN A 466 -29.88 1.56 3.03
N VAL A 467 -30.51 2.34 3.91
CA VAL A 467 -29.89 3.56 4.48
C VAL A 467 -28.65 3.18 5.29
N LEU A 468 -28.70 2.13 6.09
CA LEU A 468 -27.55 1.58 6.81
C LEU A 468 -26.38 1.23 5.86
N GLY A 469 -26.69 0.49 4.79
CA GLY A 469 -25.68 0.10 3.79
C GLY A 469 -25.03 1.31 3.10
N ASN A 470 -25.85 2.32 2.75
CA ASN A 470 -25.36 3.54 2.11
C ASN A 470 -24.47 4.37 3.04
N ASN A 471 -24.87 4.54 4.31
CA ASN A 471 -24.11 5.33 5.28
C ASN A 471 -22.75 4.67 5.62
N VAL A 472 -22.75 3.35 5.77
CA VAL A 472 -21.49 2.58 5.94
C VAL A 472 -20.58 2.77 4.72
N SER A 473 -21.14 2.69 3.50
CA SER A 473 -20.39 2.91 2.27
C SER A 473 -19.80 4.33 2.19
N THR A 474 -20.58 5.35 2.59
CA THR A 474 -20.14 6.76 2.60
C THR A 474 -18.96 6.98 3.57
N ILE A 475 -19.04 6.40 4.75
CA ILE A 475 -17.94 6.46 5.74
C ILE A 475 -16.68 5.77 5.18
N CYS A 476 -16.82 4.59 4.60
CA CYS A 476 -15.69 3.83 4.05
C CYS A 476 -15.03 4.53 2.85
N GLN A 477 -15.80 5.17 1.97
CA GLN A 477 -15.29 5.86 0.79
C GLN A 477 -14.57 7.18 1.14
N ASN A 478 -15.01 7.85 2.21
CA ASN A 478 -14.50 9.17 2.58
C ASN A 478 -13.61 9.16 3.83
N TYR A 479 -13.12 8.01 4.25
CA TYR A 479 -12.40 7.81 5.51
C TYR A 479 -11.21 8.77 5.75
N HIS A 480 -10.56 9.23 4.68
CA HIS A 480 -9.44 10.19 4.77
C HIS A 480 -9.86 11.67 4.64
N THR A 481 -11.09 11.95 4.27
CA THR A 481 -11.56 13.32 3.97
C THR A 481 -12.75 13.76 4.81
N ILE A 482 -13.41 12.83 5.47
CA ILE A 482 -14.59 13.10 6.26
C ILE A 482 -14.21 13.77 7.59
N GLY A 483 -14.79 14.92 7.88
CA GLY A 483 -14.63 15.57 9.18
C GLY A 483 -15.23 14.74 10.31
N ILE A 484 -14.70 14.92 11.53
CA ILE A 484 -15.19 14.18 12.73
C ILE A 484 -16.68 14.37 12.94
N GLU A 485 -17.22 15.58 12.65
CA GLU A 485 -18.66 15.87 12.81
C GLU A 485 -19.51 15.14 11.77
N ASP A 486 -19.05 15.04 10.53
CA ASP A 486 -19.76 14.33 9.47
C ASP A 486 -19.71 12.81 9.68
N ALA A 487 -18.54 12.28 10.08
CA ALA A 487 -18.41 10.89 10.46
C ALA A 487 -19.33 10.53 11.65
N THR A 488 -19.39 11.42 12.64
CA THR A 488 -20.27 11.23 13.80
C THR A 488 -21.74 11.26 13.40
N ARG A 489 -22.12 12.13 12.46
CA ARG A 489 -23.50 12.22 11.92
C ARG A 489 -23.89 10.94 11.14
N GLU A 490 -22.98 10.41 10.33
CA GLU A 490 -23.21 9.17 9.60
C GLU A 490 -23.30 7.96 10.56
N ILE A 491 -22.44 7.89 11.58
CA ILE A 491 -22.49 6.85 12.63
C ILE A 491 -23.79 6.96 13.43
N GLU A 492 -24.23 8.18 13.76
CA GLU A 492 -25.50 8.38 14.48
C GLU A 492 -26.70 7.97 13.60
N SER A 493 -26.65 8.24 12.31
CA SER A 493 -27.67 7.77 11.34
C SER A 493 -27.69 6.24 11.24
N ILE A 494 -26.52 5.59 11.24
CA ILE A 494 -26.40 4.12 11.29
C ILE A 494 -27.05 3.58 12.58
N ARG A 495 -26.74 4.20 13.72
CA ARG A 495 -27.31 3.83 15.02
C ARG A 495 -28.82 3.99 15.04
N GLN A 496 -29.33 5.11 14.52
CA GLN A 496 -30.75 5.42 14.48
C GLN A 496 -31.52 4.43 13.60
N ASN A 497 -31.01 4.12 12.39
CA ASN A 497 -31.64 3.15 11.51
C ASN A 497 -31.55 1.72 12.03
N GLY A 498 -30.45 1.37 12.73
CA GLY A 498 -30.33 0.11 13.46
C GLY A 498 -31.37 -0.04 14.56
N ASN A 499 -31.56 1.02 15.35
CA ASN A 499 -32.60 1.05 16.38
C ASN A 499 -34.02 0.97 15.77
N THR A 500 -34.25 1.64 14.64
CA THR A 500 -35.54 1.54 13.91
C THR A 500 -35.82 0.12 13.47
N ILE A 501 -34.83 -0.63 12.99
CA ILE A 501 -34.99 -2.05 12.65
C ILE A 501 -35.33 -2.88 13.89
N ILE A 502 -34.69 -2.62 15.00
CA ILE A 502 -34.97 -3.31 16.27
C ILE A 502 -36.38 -2.99 16.76
N GLU A 503 -36.81 -1.72 16.72
CA GLU A 503 -38.18 -1.31 17.08
C GLU A 503 -39.22 -1.95 16.16
N LEU A 504 -38.95 -2.04 14.85
CA LEU A 504 -39.84 -2.73 13.92
C LEU A 504 -39.95 -4.24 14.23
N LEU A 505 -38.85 -4.87 14.62
CA LEU A 505 -38.84 -6.28 15.05
C LEU A 505 -39.61 -6.48 16.38
N ASP A 506 -39.40 -5.61 17.37
CA ASP A 506 -40.11 -5.66 18.64
C ASP A 506 -41.62 -5.42 18.47
N ASN A 507 -41.98 -4.44 17.66
CA ASN A 507 -43.40 -4.21 17.30
C ASN A 507 -44.03 -5.40 16.55
N MET A 508 -43.22 -6.12 15.74
CA MET A 508 -43.63 -7.36 15.09
C MET A 508 -43.98 -8.46 16.11
N ILE A 509 -43.09 -8.67 17.06
CA ILE A 509 -43.29 -9.69 18.12
C ILE A 509 -44.52 -9.33 18.94
N HIS A 510 -44.62 -8.06 19.36
CA HIS A 510 -45.76 -7.58 20.15
C HIS A 510 -47.11 -7.65 19.39
N THR A 511 -47.09 -7.39 18.07
CA THR A 511 -48.30 -7.48 17.25
C THR A 511 -48.70 -8.93 17.02
N ALA A 512 -47.74 -9.80 16.79
CA ALA A 512 -47.98 -11.27 16.68
C ALA A 512 -48.50 -11.85 18.00
N ASP A 513 -47.95 -11.44 19.15
CA ASP A 513 -48.44 -11.88 20.47
C ASP A 513 -49.83 -11.29 20.84
N SER A 514 -50.13 -10.07 20.38
CA SER A 514 -51.43 -9.44 20.63
C SER A 514 -52.54 -10.00 19.76
N GLU A 515 -52.24 -10.56 18.58
CA GLU A 515 -53.24 -11.24 17.73
C GLU A 515 -53.48 -12.66 18.20
N THR A 516 -52.44 -13.39 18.63
CA THR A 516 -52.64 -14.71 19.24
C THR A 516 -53.39 -14.67 20.57
N GLY A 517 -53.25 -13.59 21.35
CA GLY A 517 -53.99 -13.41 22.61
C GLY A 517 -55.43 -12.96 22.45
N LYS A 518 -55.93 -12.60 21.22
CA LYS A 518 -57.32 -12.24 20.97
C LYS A 518 -58.16 -13.40 20.45
N GLU A 519 -57.53 -14.48 19.92
CA GLU A 519 -58.30 -15.68 19.51
C GLU A 519 -58.69 -16.55 20.71
N ASP A 520 -57.90 -16.57 21.79
CA ASP A 520 -58.24 -17.32 23.00
C ASP A 520 -59.31 -16.66 23.90
N ALA A 521 -59.84 -15.49 23.55
CA ALA A 521 -60.85 -14.75 24.33
C ALA A 521 -62.25 -14.84 23.73
N HIS A 522 -62.46 -15.62 22.63
CA HIS A 522 -63.78 -15.72 21.94
C HIS A 522 -64.20 -17.18 21.65
N GLU A 523 -63.70 -18.17 22.43
CA GLU A 523 -64.36 -19.48 22.57
C GLU A 523 -65.22 -19.55 23.82
#